data_525af8afd5a808925bc4d50369efa070
#
_entry.id   525af8afd5a808925bc4d50369efa070
#
_cell.length_a   1.000
_cell.length_b   1.000
_cell.length_c   1.000
_cell.angle_alpha   90.00
_cell.angle_beta   90.00
_cell.angle_gamma   90.00
#
_symmetry.space_group_name_H-M   'P 1'
#
loop_
_entity.id
_entity.type
_entity.pdbx_description
1 polymer ?
#
loop_
_entity_poly.entity_id
_entity_poly.type
_entity_poly.pdbx_seq_one_letter_code
_entity_poly.pdbx_strand_id
1 'polypeptide(L)'
;MATVLRLVAVFNFGTYMFDDMFSVHFTSKPVPEMFYFLKDEVHPPIFYLLLNFWVKIFNGNEITNRILPLIFNIACIPLVYFLGKKILNKWIGILASLFFALSYFQIFTSAEIRMYSLMTFLGLASLSLFWLIVVEKKKGFWLLYTLINILTLLTHLGGLFALLTQWLWFFILLCKKQIDSETARRFLIAQVSILAVWSIWLIPFFLPKLIPIITKGWYFKIRIINRSAAIGLFDNFFLLLENSVFRFIVGVIIFSAPFMILLWNDKKLSEKMPAKINPNWFLLTWALPAYLVSVITRINFTRIYLIAYVGFYLIVAYFLYILFKNLKKTFWIIFIILIAISGWNLIKNVPQSFSAWNKTNDWLMANEKPGDKIIIYRYANQLQFENYYTGRSDYEGVYPIDDKKTLEQRIVENNWQHIVTEENINYLEKATDNYDRIIVIHETPPPDIYWKSIIHYWLEKNGWSVIEVYQPGSFLGPKVVIYSQN
;
A
#
# COMPACT_ATOMS: atom_id res chain seq x y z
N MET A 1 3.19 -11.87 -19.77
CA MET A 1 3.41 -10.41 -19.57
C MET A 1 3.18 -9.98 -18.11
N ALA A 2 1.98 -10.12 -17.55
CA ALA A 2 1.69 -9.64 -16.17
C ALA A 2 2.63 -10.23 -15.09
N THR A 3 2.89 -11.54 -15.12
CA THR A 3 3.82 -12.22 -14.23
C THR A 3 5.25 -11.75 -14.44
N VAL A 4 5.68 -11.56 -15.70
CA VAL A 4 7.03 -11.08 -16.03
C VAL A 4 7.28 -9.70 -15.44
N LEU A 5 6.34 -8.75 -15.59
CA LEU A 5 6.47 -7.40 -15.02
C LEU A 5 6.61 -7.42 -13.49
N ARG A 6 5.89 -8.30 -12.81
CA ARG A 6 5.97 -8.46 -11.36
C ARG A 6 7.27 -9.12 -10.90
N LEU A 7 7.74 -10.12 -11.66
CA LEU A 7 9.05 -10.72 -11.40
C LEU A 7 10.16 -9.68 -11.59
N VAL A 8 10.12 -8.89 -12.67
CA VAL A 8 11.07 -7.79 -12.88
C VAL A 8 11.04 -6.81 -11.69
N ALA A 9 9.84 -6.47 -11.19
CA ALA A 9 9.72 -5.62 -10.01
C ALA A 9 10.38 -6.27 -8.77
N VAL A 10 10.10 -7.55 -8.50
CA VAL A 10 10.67 -8.28 -7.35
C VAL A 10 12.20 -8.33 -7.41
N PHE A 11 12.77 -8.64 -8.57
CA PHE A 11 14.23 -8.74 -8.72
C PHE A 11 14.95 -7.38 -8.67
N ASN A 12 14.29 -6.30 -9.09
CA ASN A 12 14.86 -4.96 -9.10
C ASN A 12 14.49 -4.10 -7.88
N PHE A 13 13.64 -4.58 -6.97
CA PHE A 13 13.15 -3.79 -5.84
C PHE A 13 14.27 -3.32 -4.91
N GLY A 14 15.34 -4.10 -4.82
CA GLY A 14 16.50 -3.81 -3.99
C GLY A 14 16.38 -4.38 -2.58
N THR A 15 17.12 -3.79 -1.64
CA THR A 15 17.12 -4.16 -0.23
C THR A 15 15.77 -3.89 0.44
N TYR A 16 15.57 -4.33 1.68
CA TYR A 16 14.36 -4.05 2.44
C TYR A 16 14.14 -2.54 2.61
N MET A 17 12.93 -2.06 2.26
CA MET A 17 12.45 -0.78 2.74
C MET A 17 12.12 -0.88 4.23
N PHE A 18 11.90 0.25 4.90
CA PHE A 18 11.57 0.25 6.34
C PHE A 18 10.38 -0.66 6.66
N ASP A 19 9.29 -0.53 5.92
CA ASP A 19 8.07 -1.34 6.10
C ASP A 19 8.32 -2.84 5.88
N ASP A 20 9.19 -3.20 4.90
CA ASP A 20 9.60 -4.59 4.65
C ASP A 20 10.42 -5.12 5.82
N MET A 21 11.45 -4.35 6.24
CA MET A 21 12.34 -4.75 7.33
C MET A 21 11.58 -4.92 8.64
N PHE A 22 10.67 -3.98 8.96
CA PHE A 22 9.76 -4.10 10.09
C PHE A 22 8.98 -5.44 10.03
N SER A 23 8.37 -5.73 8.88
CA SER A 23 7.56 -6.93 8.73
C SER A 23 8.40 -8.20 8.91
N VAL A 24 9.56 -8.29 8.25
CA VAL A 24 10.44 -9.47 8.29
C VAL A 24 11.06 -9.64 9.67
N HIS A 25 11.58 -8.57 10.27
CA HIS A 25 12.22 -8.62 11.59
C HIS A 25 11.28 -9.16 12.67
N PHE A 26 10.08 -8.59 12.79
CA PHE A 26 9.14 -9.05 13.81
C PHE A 26 8.54 -10.42 13.52
N THR A 27 8.38 -10.78 12.26
CA THR A 27 7.84 -12.10 11.89
C THR A 27 8.89 -13.22 11.90
N SER A 28 10.18 -12.92 11.97
CA SER A 28 11.22 -13.94 12.20
C SER A 28 11.21 -14.48 13.64
N LYS A 29 10.64 -13.74 14.58
CA LYS A 29 10.56 -14.11 16.00
C LYS A 29 9.55 -15.24 16.27
N PRO A 30 9.63 -15.94 17.44
CA PRO A 30 8.59 -16.85 17.90
C PRO A 30 7.22 -16.16 17.96
N VAL A 31 6.13 -16.89 17.67
CA VAL A 31 4.78 -16.31 17.59
C VAL A 31 4.38 -15.50 18.83
N PRO A 32 4.61 -15.96 20.09
CA PRO A 32 4.28 -15.16 21.27
C PRO A 32 5.04 -13.83 21.33
N GLU A 33 6.32 -13.84 21.00
CA GLU A 33 7.17 -12.64 20.97
C GLU A 33 6.75 -11.70 19.84
N MET A 34 6.46 -12.22 18.65
CA MET A 34 5.91 -11.46 17.54
C MET A 34 4.62 -10.72 17.97
N PHE A 35 3.69 -11.38 18.64
CA PHE A 35 2.46 -10.76 19.13
C PHE A 35 2.71 -9.73 20.21
N TYR A 36 3.70 -9.95 21.09
CA TYR A 36 4.08 -8.97 22.11
C TYR A 36 4.48 -7.63 21.47
N PHE A 37 5.24 -7.65 20.37
CA PHE A 37 5.61 -6.44 19.66
C PHE A 37 4.46 -5.90 18.78
N LEU A 38 3.71 -6.76 18.11
CA LEU A 38 2.64 -6.34 17.20
C LEU A 38 1.34 -5.91 17.90
N LYS A 39 1.21 -6.12 19.23
CA LYS A 39 0.02 -5.65 19.99
C LYS A 39 -0.21 -4.15 19.84
N ASP A 40 0.86 -3.38 19.65
CA ASP A 40 0.82 -1.92 19.49
C ASP A 40 0.79 -1.46 18.03
N GLU A 41 0.91 -2.40 17.08
CA GLU A 41 0.73 -2.14 15.65
C GLU A 41 -0.77 -1.95 15.31
N VAL A 42 -1.03 -1.12 14.29
CA VAL A 42 -2.41 -0.80 13.85
C VAL A 42 -2.96 -1.83 12.86
N HIS A 43 -2.11 -2.71 12.34
CA HIS A 43 -2.51 -3.70 11.34
C HIS A 43 -2.91 -5.02 11.99
N PRO A 44 -3.97 -5.68 11.45
CA PRO A 44 -4.41 -6.99 11.94
C PRO A 44 -3.38 -8.11 11.68
N PRO A 45 -3.49 -9.26 12.38
CA PRO A 45 -2.40 -10.23 12.51
C PRO A 45 -2.23 -11.22 11.34
N ILE A 46 -3.20 -11.40 10.44
CA ILE A 46 -3.18 -12.53 9.48
C ILE A 46 -1.98 -12.51 8.55
N PHE A 47 -1.63 -11.34 8.00
CA PHE A 47 -0.45 -11.25 7.13
C PHE A 47 0.83 -11.59 7.89
N TYR A 48 0.99 -11.09 9.10
CA TYR A 48 2.18 -11.36 9.91
C TYR A 48 2.31 -12.83 10.31
N LEU A 49 1.20 -13.50 10.63
CA LEU A 49 1.20 -14.95 10.88
C LEU A 49 1.60 -15.74 9.62
N LEU A 50 1.08 -15.35 8.48
CA LEU A 50 1.42 -15.98 7.20
C LEU A 50 2.88 -15.76 6.84
N LEU A 51 3.39 -14.54 7.03
CA LEU A 51 4.80 -14.22 6.79
C LEU A 51 5.72 -14.92 7.79
N ASN A 52 5.34 -15.04 9.07
CA ASN A 52 6.09 -15.81 10.08
C ASN A 52 6.27 -17.28 9.64
N PHE A 53 5.18 -17.90 9.17
CA PHE A 53 5.23 -19.26 8.65
C PHE A 53 6.12 -19.35 7.39
N TRP A 54 6.00 -18.37 6.47
CA TRP A 54 6.79 -18.31 5.25
C TRP A 54 8.29 -18.18 5.52
N VAL A 55 8.68 -17.24 6.37
CA VAL A 55 10.09 -17.00 6.73
C VAL A 55 10.70 -18.22 7.39
N LYS A 56 9.96 -18.92 8.26
CA LYS A 56 10.44 -20.15 8.92
C LYS A 56 10.66 -21.33 7.97
N ILE A 57 9.85 -21.44 6.94
CA ILE A 57 10.00 -22.53 5.96
C ILE A 57 11.14 -22.25 4.98
N PHE A 58 11.21 -21.02 4.48
CA PHE A 58 12.10 -20.71 3.37
C PHE A 58 13.41 -20.04 3.82
N ASN A 59 13.53 -19.63 5.09
CA ASN A 59 14.68 -18.91 5.66
C ASN A 59 15.26 -17.89 4.65
N GLY A 60 14.37 -17.04 4.11
CA GLY A 60 14.60 -16.38 2.83
C GLY A 60 15.22 -15.00 2.95
N ASN A 61 15.95 -14.64 1.91
CA ASN A 61 16.39 -13.28 1.61
C ASN A 61 15.24 -12.41 1.07
N GLU A 62 15.55 -11.18 0.67
CA GLU A 62 14.60 -10.21 0.15
C GLU A 62 13.73 -10.76 -0.98
N ILE A 63 14.34 -11.45 -1.96
CA ILE A 63 13.64 -12.01 -3.11
C ILE A 63 12.64 -13.08 -2.66
N THR A 64 13.09 -14.02 -1.83
CA THR A 64 12.23 -15.12 -1.34
C THR A 64 11.03 -14.58 -0.55
N ASN A 65 11.25 -13.58 0.30
CA ASN A 65 10.17 -13.00 1.09
C ASN A 65 9.17 -12.21 0.23
N ARG A 66 9.62 -11.61 -0.89
CA ARG A 66 8.75 -10.91 -1.86
C ARG A 66 7.90 -11.87 -2.71
N ILE A 67 8.26 -13.16 -2.80
CA ILE A 67 7.43 -14.14 -3.50
C ILE A 67 6.05 -14.31 -2.84
N LEU A 68 5.95 -14.15 -1.53
CA LEU A 68 4.67 -14.27 -0.83
C LEU A 68 3.61 -13.25 -1.32
N PRO A 69 3.84 -11.92 -1.29
CA PRO A 69 2.89 -10.96 -1.84
C PRO A 69 2.73 -11.11 -3.37
N LEU A 70 3.77 -11.51 -4.11
CA LEU A 70 3.73 -11.77 -5.54
C LEU A 70 2.68 -12.80 -5.92
N ILE A 71 2.62 -13.94 -5.22
CA ILE A 71 1.65 -15.02 -5.47
C ILE A 71 0.22 -14.48 -5.38
N PHE A 72 -0.11 -13.76 -4.32
CA PHE A 72 -1.46 -13.20 -4.13
C PHE A 72 -1.80 -12.14 -5.18
N ASN A 73 -0.84 -11.32 -5.56
CA ASN A 73 -1.07 -10.29 -6.58
C ASN A 73 -1.34 -10.90 -7.96
N ILE A 74 -0.60 -11.95 -8.35
CA ILE A 74 -0.85 -12.69 -9.59
C ILE A 74 -2.24 -13.35 -9.54
N ALA A 75 -2.62 -13.94 -8.40
CA ALA A 75 -3.91 -14.58 -8.21
C ALA A 75 -5.10 -13.60 -8.26
N CYS A 76 -4.89 -12.29 -8.11
CA CYS A 76 -5.92 -11.29 -8.33
C CYS A 76 -6.36 -11.22 -9.81
N ILE A 77 -5.47 -11.45 -10.77
CA ILE A 77 -5.76 -11.26 -12.20
C ILE A 77 -6.94 -12.10 -12.69
N PRO A 78 -7.00 -13.44 -12.44
CA PRO A 78 -8.15 -14.23 -12.81
C PRO A 78 -9.43 -13.82 -12.06
N LEU A 79 -9.34 -13.31 -10.83
CA LEU A 79 -10.51 -12.82 -10.10
C LEU A 79 -11.07 -11.52 -10.70
N VAL A 80 -10.23 -10.60 -11.15
CA VAL A 80 -10.64 -9.39 -11.90
C VAL A 80 -11.35 -9.79 -13.20
N TYR A 81 -10.77 -10.74 -13.95
CA TYR A 81 -11.42 -11.28 -15.14
C TYR A 81 -12.78 -11.89 -14.83
N PHE A 82 -12.83 -12.74 -13.79
CA PHE A 82 -14.06 -13.41 -13.38
C PHE A 82 -15.16 -12.39 -13.06
N LEU A 83 -14.90 -11.41 -12.20
CA LEU A 83 -15.84 -10.38 -11.81
C LEU A 83 -16.29 -9.52 -13.01
N GLY A 84 -15.35 -9.07 -13.84
CA GLY A 84 -15.67 -8.30 -15.03
C GLY A 84 -16.53 -9.09 -16.04
N LYS A 85 -16.22 -10.38 -16.24
CA LYS A 85 -17.03 -11.27 -17.09
C LYS A 85 -18.43 -11.50 -16.52
N LYS A 86 -18.57 -11.64 -15.21
CA LYS A 86 -19.84 -11.93 -14.53
C LYS A 86 -20.75 -10.69 -14.45
N ILE A 87 -20.18 -9.55 -14.07
CA ILE A 87 -20.93 -8.30 -13.93
C ILE A 87 -21.28 -7.69 -15.30
N LEU A 88 -20.41 -7.85 -16.29
CA LEU A 88 -20.53 -7.22 -17.60
C LEU A 88 -20.44 -8.25 -18.74
N ASN A 89 -19.23 -8.44 -19.25
CA ASN A 89 -18.94 -9.46 -20.26
C ASN A 89 -17.46 -9.85 -20.33
N LYS A 90 -17.14 -10.88 -21.12
CA LYS A 90 -15.77 -11.41 -21.24
C LYS A 90 -14.74 -10.36 -21.71
N TRP A 91 -15.12 -9.45 -22.62
CA TRP A 91 -14.22 -8.47 -23.19
C TRP A 91 -13.85 -7.40 -22.15
N ILE A 92 -14.84 -6.96 -21.36
CA ILE A 92 -14.60 -6.01 -20.28
C ILE A 92 -13.77 -6.66 -19.18
N GLY A 93 -14.01 -7.95 -18.87
CA GLY A 93 -13.16 -8.71 -17.95
C GLY A 93 -11.70 -8.78 -18.43
N ILE A 94 -11.45 -9.02 -19.72
CA ILE A 94 -10.09 -9.02 -20.30
C ILE A 94 -9.44 -7.64 -20.20
N LEU A 95 -10.15 -6.57 -20.59
CA LEU A 95 -9.62 -5.21 -20.52
C LEU A 95 -9.31 -4.77 -19.08
N ALA A 96 -10.20 -5.05 -18.14
CA ALA A 96 -9.97 -4.74 -16.73
C ALA A 96 -8.77 -5.50 -16.15
N SER A 97 -8.62 -6.79 -16.51
CA SER A 97 -7.45 -7.59 -16.12
C SER A 97 -6.16 -7.08 -16.74
N LEU A 98 -6.21 -6.55 -17.97
CA LEU A 98 -5.07 -5.92 -18.61
C LEU A 98 -4.66 -4.64 -17.85
N PHE A 99 -5.62 -3.79 -17.47
CA PHE A 99 -5.32 -2.59 -16.66
C PHE A 99 -4.77 -2.94 -15.28
N PHE A 100 -5.33 -3.94 -14.61
CA PHE A 100 -4.77 -4.45 -13.37
C PHE A 100 -3.34 -4.96 -13.57
N ALA A 101 -3.09 -5.69 -14.66
CA ALA A 101 -1.78 -6.24 -14.98
C ALA A 101 -0.72 -5.17 -15.25
N LEU A 102 -1.11 -4.05 -15.87
CA LEU A 102 -0.24 -2.91 -16.24
C LEU A 102 -0.22 -1.80 -15.18
N SER A 103 -1.01 -1.90 -14.11
CA SER A 103 -1.02 -0.89 -13.06
C SER A 103 0.28 -0.91 -12.26
N TYR A 104 1.00 0.21 -12.26
CA TYR A 104 2.23 0.38 -11.50
C TYR A 104 2.03 0.05 -10.02
N PHE A 105 0.95 0.54 -9.39
CA PHE A 105 0.67 0.28 -7.98
C PHE A 105 0.45 -1.19 -7.67
N GLN A 106 -0.23 -1.93 -8.55
CA GLN A 106 -0.42 -3.37 -8.38
C GLN A 106 0.91 -4.12 -8.54
N ILE A 107 1.78 -3.65 -9.44
CA ILE A 107 3.12 -4.21 -9.62
C ILE A 107 4.00 -3.86 -8.41
N PHE A 108 3.99 -2.62 -7.94
CA PHE A 108 4.72 -2.19 -6.75
C PHE A 108 4.34 -3.01 -5.52
N THR A 109 3.03 -3.10 -5.21
CA THR A 109 2.54 -3.86 -4.04
C THR A 109 2.76 -5.37 -4.17
N SER A 110 3.01 -5.90 -5.37
CA SER A 110 3.40 -7.29 -5.56
C SER A 110 4.81 -7.60 -5.07
N ALA A 111 5.67 -6.59 -4.95
CA ALA A 111 7.04 -6.73 -4.48
C ALA A 111 7.24 -6.20 -3.04
N GLU A 112 6.27 -5.51 -2.47
CA GLU A 112 6.30 -4.99 -1.11
C GLU A 112 5.89 -6.07 -0.11
N ILE A 113 6.73 -6.34 0.91
CA ILE A 113 6.47 -7.39 1.93
C ILE A 113 5.47 -6.85 2.96
N ARG A 114 4.28 -6.54 2.48
CA ARG A 114 3.15 -6.01 3.26
C ARG A 114 1.85 -6.69 2.87
N MET A 115 0.84 -6.50 3.66
CA MET A 115 -0.46 -7.15 3.59
C MET A 115 -1.31 -6.78 2.35
N TYR A 116 -0.91 -5.82 1.54
CA TYR A 116 -1.77 -5.20 0.52
C TYR A 116 -2.18 -6.15 -0.61
N SER A 117 -1.27 -6.97 -1.11
CA SER A 117 -1.57 -7.98 -2.13
C SER A 117 -2.51 -9.06 -1.61
N LEU A 118 -2.30 -9.54 -0.37
CA LEU A 118 -3.18 -10.49 0.30
C LEU A 118 -4.58 -9.89 0.53
N MET A 119 -4.66 -8.67 1.04
CA MET A 119 -5.93 -7.95 1.22
C MET A 119 -6.71 -7.84 -0.10
N THR A 120 -6.03 -7.47 -1.18
CA THR A 120 -6.66 -7.33 -2.50
C THR A 120 -7.18 -8.66 -3.00
N PHE A 121 -6.39 -9.73 -2.88
CA PHE A 121 -6.79 -11.08 -3.26
C PHE A 121 -8.02 -11.55 -2.46
N LEU A 122 -7.97 -11.47 -1.14
CA LEU A 122 -9.07 -11.87 -0.28
C LEU A 122 -10.33 -11.03 -0.53
N GLY A 123 -10.20 -9.72 -0.71
CA GLY A 123 -11.30 -8.83 -1.04
C GLY A 123 -11.97 -9.19 -2.36
N LEU A 124 -11.19 -9.46 -3.42
CA LEU A 124 -11.72 -9.90 -4.71
C LEU A 124 -12.34 -11.30 -4.65
N ALA A 125 -11.74 -12.21 -3.89
CA ALA A 125 -12.30 -13.54 -3.64
C ALA A 125 -13.65 -13.44 -2.91
N SER A 126 -13.76 -12.56 -1.90
CA SER A 126 -14.99 -12.34 -1.16
C SER A 126 -16.10 -11.75 -2.04
N LEU A 127 -15.79 -10.79 -2.90
CA LEU A 127 -16.73 -10.23 -3.89
C LEU A 127 -17.15 -11.31 -4.92
N SER A 128 -16.23 -12.16 -5.33
CA SER A 128 -16.53 -13.28 -6.24
C SER A 128 -17.47 -14.31 -5.60
N LEU A 129 -17.24 -14.63 -4.33
CA LEU A 129 -18.10 -15.53 -3.56
C LEU A 129 -19.49 -14.92 -3.32
N PHE A 130 -19.55 -13.61 -2.98
CA PHE A 130 -20.82 -12.88 -2.89
C PHE A 130 -21.61 -13.01 -4.18
N TRP A 131 -20.99 -12.78 -5.34
CA TRP A 131 -21.63 -12.91 -6.64
C TRP A 131 -22.20 -14.32 -6.85
N LEU A 132 -21.39 -15.35 -6.61
CA LEU A 132 -21.80 -16.74 -6.78
C LEU A 132 -22.98 -17.10 -5.87
N ILE A 133 -22.97 -16.67 -4.62
CA ILE A 133 -23.98 -17.05 -3.61
C ILE A 133 -25.27 -16.25 -3.77
N VAL A 134 -25.14 -14.91 -3.82
CA VAL A 134 -26.30 -14.00 -3.76
C VAL A 134 -26.91 -13.79 -5.14
N VAL A 135 -26.07 -13.60 -6.16
CA VAL A 135 -26.56 -13.33 -7.52
C VAL A 135 -26.83 -14.60 -8.29
N GLU A 136 -25.93 -15.60 -8.26
CA GLU A 136 -26.11 -16.87 -8.97
C GLU A 136 -26.79 -17.96 -8.11
N LYS A 137 -27.12 -17.66 -6.83
CA LYS A 137 -27.83 -18.55 -5.90
C LYS A 137 -27.15 -19.91 -5.64
N LYS A 138 -25.80 -19.94 -5.68
CA LYS A 138 -25.00 -21.14 -5.36
C LYS A 138 -24.85 -21.29 -3.84
N LYS A 139 -25.71 -22.07 -3.20
CA LYS A 139 -25.88 -22.12 -1.74
C LYS A 139 -24.72 -22.75 -0.95
N GLY A 140 -23.83 -23.54 -1.56
CA GLY A 140 -22.80 -24.33 -0.83
C GLY A 140 -21.61 -23.53 -0.29
N PHE A 141 -21.45 -22.25 -0.60
CA PHE A 141 -20.23 -21.49 -0.34
C PHE A 141 -20.32 -20.52 0.86
N TRP A 142 -21.39 -20.55 1.66
CA TRP A 142 -21.60 -19.60 2.76
C TRP A 142 -20.47 -19.62 3.82
N LEU A 143 -20.01 -20.82 4.20
CA LEU A 143 -18.89 -20.94 5.15
C LEU A 143 -17.61 -20.33 4.57
N LEU A 144 -17.27 -20.66 3.33
CA LEU A 144 -16.09 -20.12 2.67
C LEU A 144 -16.17 -18.59 2.53
N TYR A 145 -17.35 -18.07 2.19
CA TYR A 145 -17.64 -16.64 2.12
C TYR A 145 -17.37 -15.97 3.47
N THR A 146 -17.89 -16.52 4.56
CA THR A 146 -17.70 -16.01 5.92
C THR A 146 -16.23 -15.99 6.30
N LEU A 147 -15.53 -17.12 6.08
CA LEU A 147 -14.10 -17.25 6.40
C LEU A 147 -13.24 -16.27 5.60
N ILE A 148 -13.45 -16.15 4.29
CA ILE A 148 -12.69 -15.21 3.44
C ILE A 148 -12.91 -13.76 3.88
N ASN A 149 -14.13 -13.37 4.26
CA ASN A 149 -14.37 -12.01 4.77
C ASN A 149 -13.72 -11.77 6.12
N ILE A 150 -13.74 -12.74 7.04
CA ILE A 150 -13.00 -12.69 8.31
C ILE A 150 -11.50 -12.49 8.05
N LEU A 151 -10.91 -13.31 7.18
CA LEU A 151 -9.50 -13.19 6.82
C LEU A 151 -9.19 -11.84 6.15
N THR A 152 -10.11 -11.32 5.33
CA THR A 152 -9.96 -10.00 4.69
C THR A 152 -9.82 -8.89 5.73
N LEU A 153 -10.74 -8.84 6.71
CA LEU A 153 -10.72 -7.81 7.77
C LEU A 153 -9.56 -8.01 8.75
N LEU A 154 -9.20 -9.26 9.06
CA LEU A 154 -8.04 -9.56 9.90
C LEU A 154 -6.71 -9.47 9.15
N THR A 155 -6.72 -9.11 7.85
CA THR A 155 -5.53 -8.77 7.09
C THR A 155 -5.28 -7.27 7.07
N HIS A 156 -6.30 -6.45 6.77
CA HIS A 156 -6.18 -4.99 6.72
C HIS A 156 -7.54 -4.28 6.70
N LEU A 157 -7.62 -3.10 7.31
CA LEU A 157 -8.84 -2.27 7.34
C LEU A 157 -9.37 -1.89 5.95
N GLY A 158 -8.52 -1.81 4.93
CA GLY A 158 -8.93 -1.62 3.54
C GLY A 158 -9.89 -2.71 3.03
N GLY A 159 -9.96 -3.86 3.69
CA GLY A 159 -10.95 -4.91 3.44
C GLY A 159 -12.40 -4.46 3.66
N LEU A 160 -12.62 -3.41 4.47
CA LEU A 160 -13.95 -2.80 4.66
C LEU A 160 -14.57 -2.32 3.35
N PHE A 161 -13.77 -1.94 2.34
CA PHE A 161 -14.31 -1.56 1.03
C PHE A 161 -14.96 -2.75 0.32
N ALA A 162 -14.46 -3.97 0.48
CA ALA A 162 -15.12 -5.16 -0.05
C ALA A 162 -16.46 -5.42 0.65
N LEU A 163 -16.50 -5.34 1.97
CA LEU A 163 -17.74 -5.51 2.75
C LEU A 163 -18.78 -4.43 2.40
N LEU A 164 -18.36 -3.17 2.36
CA LEU A 164 -19.25 -2.06 2.00
C LEU A 164 -19.84 -2.26 0.60
N THR A 165 -19.02 -2.69 -0.37
CA THR A 165 -19.49 -3.01 -1.71
C THR A 165 -20.52 -4.14 -1.68
N GLN A 166 -20.30 -5.20 -0.91
CA GLN A 166 -21.24 -6.31 -0.76
C GLN A 166 -22.57 -5.86 -0.14
N TRP A 167 -22.52 -5.01 0.89
CA TRP A 167 -23.74 -4.45 1.49
C TRP A 167 -24.52 -3.57 0.52
N LEU A 168 -23.84 -2.73 -0.26
CA LEU A 168 -24.48 -1.90 -1.28
C LEU A 168 -25.10 -2.76 -2.39
N TRP A 169 -24.41 -3.79 -2.86
CA TRP A 169 -24.95 -4.72 -3.85
C TRP A 169 -26.13 -5.51 -3.28
N PHE A 170 -26.02 -5.99 -2.04
CA PHE A 170 -27.10 -6.68 -1.35
C PHE A 170 -28.33 -5.78 -1.24
N PHE A 171 -28.17 -4.52 -0.84
CA PHE A 171 -29.25 -3.55 -0.74
C PHE A 171 -29.92 -3.28 -2.10
N ILE A 172 -29.16 -3.09 -3.17
CA ILE A 172 -29.70 -2.92 -4.53
C ILE A 172 -30.57 -4.13 -4.92
N LEU A 173 -30.07 -5.34 -4.68
CA LEU A 173 -30.78 -6.58 -5.00
C LEU A 173 -32.03 -6.76 -4.14
N LEU A 174 -31.98 -6.38 -2.87
CA LEU A 174 -33.11 -6.42 -1.94
C LEU A 174 -34.24 -5.46 -2.39
N CYS A 175 -33.87 -4.22 -2.71
CA CYS A 175 -34.85 -3.22 -3.24
C CYS A 175 -35.48 -3.67 -4.54
N LYS A 176 -34.78 -4.47 -5.35
CA LYS A 176 -35.30 -5.07 -6.60
C LYS A 176 -36.01 -6.41 -6.37
N LYS A 177 -36.24 -6.80 -5.11
CA LYS A 177 -36.94 -8.06 -4.73
C LYS A 177 -36.28 -9.32 -5.32
N GLN A 178 -34.95 -9.32 -5.47
CA GLN A 178 -34.16 -10.45 -6.03
C GLN A 178 -33.57 -11.36 -4.96
N ILE A 179 -33.71 -10.99 -3.70
CA ILE A 179 -33.21 -11.75 -2.55
C ILE A 179 -34.40 -12.41 -1.85
N ASP A 180 -34.35 -13.72 -1.75
CA ASP A 180 -35.29 -14.50 -0.93
C ASP A 180 -34.95 -14.39 0.56
N SER A 181 -35.89 -14.71 1.43
CA SER A 181 -35.74 -14.59 2.88
C SER A 181 -34.64 -15.49 3.44
N GLU A 182 -34.41 -16.66 2.85
CA GLU A 182 -33.33 -17.56 3.27
C GLU A 182 -31.96 -16.96 2.95
N THR A 183 -31.78 -16.46 1.75
CA THR A 183 -30.53 -15.77 1.33
C THR A 183 -30.27 -14.55 2.20
N ALA A 184 -31.32 -13.73 2.48
CA ALA A 184 -31.19 -12.57 3.37
C ALA A 184 -30.77 -12.99 4.78
N ARG A 185 -31.43 -14.00 5.37
CA ARG A 185 -31.09 -14.51 6.70
C ARG A 185 -29.65 -15.02 6.75
N ARG A 186 -29.22 -15.84 5.79
CA ARG A 186 -27.86 -16.39 5.72
C ARG A 186 -26.82 -15.29 5.56
N PHE A 187 -27.10 -14.28 4.73
CA PHE A 187 -26.21 -13.12 4.58
C PHE A 187 -26.05 -12.39 5.91
N LEU A 188 -27.15 -12.09 6.61
CA LEU A 188 -27.08 -11.40 7.90
C LEU A 188 -26.34 -12.22 8.96
N ILE A 189 -26.57 -13.55 9.04
CA ILE A 189 -25.81 -14.44 9.95
C ILE A 189 -24.32 -14.38 9.61
N ALA A 190 -23.95 -14.46 8.33
CA ALA A 190 -22.55 -14.36 7.93
C ALA A 190 -21.93 -13.00 8.35
N GLN A 191 -22.64 -11.87 8.12
CA GLN A 191 -22.15 -10.55 8.51
C GLN A 191 -21.99 -10.41 10.02
N VAL A 192 -22.93 -10.89 10.81
CA VAL A 192 -22.82 -10.91 12.29
C VAL A 192 -21.62 -11.73 12.73
N SER A 193 -21.43 -12.93 12.14
CA SER A 193 -20.27 -13.78 12.43
C SER A 193 -18.94 -13.10 12.08
N ILE A 194 -18.87 -12.45 10.92
CA ILE A 194 -17.68 -11.71 10.47
C ILE A 194 -17.36 -10.58 11.47
N LEU A 195 -18.35 -9.76 11.82
CA LEU A 195 -18.16 -8.65 12.75
C LEU A 195 -17.81 -9.12 14.15
N ALA A 196 -18.44 -10.21 14.64
CA ALA A 196 -18.14 -10.78 15.95
C ALA A 196 -16.67 -11.27 16.04
N VAL A 197 -16.17 -11.99 15.04
CA VAL A 197 -14.77 -12.44 15.03
C VAL A 197 -13.81 -11.26 14.86
N TRP A 198 -14.13 -10.32 13.98
CA TRP A 198 -13.28 -9.14 13.79
C TRP A 198 -13.23 -8.24 15.02
N SER A 199 -14.31 -8.15 15.80
CA SER A 199 -14.37 -7.35 17.03
C SER A 199 -13.39 -7.82 18.11
N ILE A 200 -12.98 -9.11 18.11
CA ILE A 200 -11.95 -9.65 19.00
C ILE A 200 -10.61 -8.93 18.83
N TRP A 201 -10.29 -8.52 17.61
CA TRP A 201 -9.10 -7.69 17.34
C TRP A 201 -9.42 -6.19 17.39
N LEU A 202 -10.53 -5.76 16.78
CA LEU A 202 -10.89 -4.36 16.61
C LEU A 202 -10.99 -3.62 17.96
N ILE A 203 -11.72 -4.20 18.92
CA ILE A 203 -12.05 -3.54 20.19
C ILE A 203 -10.80 -3.35 21.06
N PRO A 204 -10.02 -4.39 21.41
CA PRO A 204 -8.89 -4.23 22.33
C PRO A 204 -7.65 -3.61 21.68
N PHE A 205 -7.41 -3.81 20.39
CA PHE A 205 -6.13 -3.43 19.78
C PHE A 205 -6.20 -2.19 18.87
N PHE A 206 -7.30 -1.96 18.17
CA PHE A 206 -7.41 -0.85 17.22
C PHE A 206 -8.14 0.37 17.78
N LEU A 207 -9.32 0.17 18.41
CA LEU A 207 -10.13 1.31 18.87
C LEU A 207 -9.40 2.24 19.86
N PRO A 208 -8.58 1.75 20.81
CA PRO A 208 -7.83 2.64 21.70
C PRO A 208 -6.83 3.55 20.97
N LYS A 209 -6.36 3.12 19.80
CA LYS A 209 -5.38 3.87 18.99
C LYS A 209 -6.03 4.82 18.00
N LEU A 210 -7.31 4.63 17.70
CA LEU A 210 -8.01 5.39 16.68
C LEU A 210 -8.03 6.89 16.98
N ILE A 211 -8.35 7.28 18.22
CA ILE A 211 -8.39 8.67 18.62
C ILE A 211 -7.01 9.34 18.55
N PRO A 212 -5.93 8.78 19.11
CA PRO A 212 -4.58 9.30 18.94
C PRO A 212 -4.14 9.42 17.49
N ILE A 213 -4.44 8.42 16.65
CA ILE A 213 -4.09 8.45 15.22
C ILE A 213 -4.76 9.62 14.50
N ILE A 214 -6.06 9.82 14.75
CA ILE A 214 -6.85 10.85 14.06
C ILE A 214 -6.51 12.26 14.57
N THR A 215 -6.22 12.42 15.87
CA THR A 215 -6.08 13.73 16.52
C THR A 215 -4.64 14.22 16.64
N LYS A 216 -3.67 13.32 16.86
CA LYS A 216 -2.27 13.67 17.17
C LYS A 216 -1.26 12.98 16.26
N GLY A 217 -1.64 11.91 15.55
CA GLY A 217 -0.75 11.10 14.74
C GLY A 217 -0.30 11.79 13.44
N TRP A 218 0.65 11.14 12.76
CA TRP A 218 1.14 11.57 11.46
C TRP A 218 0.01 11.66 10.39
N TYR A 219 -1.06 10.89 10.51
CA TYR A 219 -2.28 11.03 9.72
C TYR A 219 -2.91 12.41 9.83
N PHE A 220 -2.92 12.99 11.02
CA PHE A 220 -3.43 14.35 11.22
C PHE A 220 -2.55 15.38 10.50
N LYS A 221 -1.23 15.23 10.58
CA LYS A 221 -0.27 16.11 9.88
C LYS A 221 -0.41 16.01 8.37
N ILE A 222 -0.50 14.81 7.80
CA ILE A 222 -0.70 14.60 6.35
C ILE A 222 -2.04 15.17 5.88
N ARG A 223 -3.11 15.02 6.66
CA ARG A 223 -4.43 15.59 6.35
C ARG A 223 -4.38 17.11 6.17
N ILE A 224 -3.58 17.81 6.99
CA ILE A 224 -3.43 19.28 6.89
C ILE A 224 -2.64 19.65 5.62
N ILE A 225 -1.61 18.90 5.28
CA ILE A 225 -0.71 19.19 4.16
C ILE A 225 -1.35 18.83 2.82
N ASN A 226 -2.15 17.78 2.75
CA ASN A 226 -2.64 17.24 1.48
C ASN A 226 -3.99 17.84 1.06
N ARG A 227 -3.94 19.04 0.48
CA ARG A 227 -5.13 19.73 -0.05
C ARG A 227 -5.74 19.08 -1.30
N SER A 228 -5.02 18.18 -1.97
CA SER A 228 -5.40 17.57 -3.26
C SER A 228 -5.65 16.05 -3.19
N ALA A 229 -6.08 15.53 -2.03
CA ALA A 229 -6.27 14.08 -1.82
C ALA A 229 -7.19 13.42 -2.87
N ALA A 230 -8.21 14.13 -3.33
CA ALA A 230 -9.12 13.64 -4.38
C ALA A 230 -8.41 13.43 -5.72
N ILE A 231 -7.52 14.35 -6.10
CA ILE A 231 -6.74 14.27 -7.34
C ILE A 231 -5.70 13.16 -7.22
N GLY A 232 -5.04 13.04 -6.06
CA GLY A 232 -4.03 12.05 -5.82
C GLY A 232 -4.50 10.59 -5.92
N LEU A 233 -5.78 10.30 -5.63
CA LEU A 233 -6.35 8.97 -5.85
C LEU A 233 -6.34 8.59 -7.35
N PHE A 234 -6.59 9.55 -8.22
CA PHE A 234 -6.57 9.35 -9.68
C PHE A 234 -5.17 9.42 -10.27
N ASP A 235 -4.30 10.26 -9.74
CA ASP A 235 -2.88 10.31 -10.12
C ASP A 235 -2.23 8.94 -9.93
N ASN A 236 -2.56 8.28 -8.84
CA ASN A 236 -2.02 6.97 -8.49
C ASN A 236 -2.68 5.82 -9.25
N PHE A 237 -3.85 6.03 -9.85
CA PHE A 237 -4.60 5.00 -10.54
C PHE A 237 -3.91 4.51 -11.82
N PHE A 238 -3.43 5.43 -12.65
CA PHE A 238 -2.75 5.11 -13.89
C PHE A 238 -1.27 5.47 -13.89
N LEU A 239 -0.83 6.47 -13.12
CA LEU A 239 0.36 7.19 -13.47
C LEU A 239 0.94 7.94 -12.27
N LEU A 240 2.21 7.71 -12.02
CA LEU A 240 3.10 8.75 -11.50
C LEU A 240 3.33 9.78 -12.61
N LEU A 241 2.31 10.53 -13.01
CA LEU A 241 2.49 11.59 -14.00
C LEU A 241 3.10 12.80 -13.29
N GLU A 242 4.35 13.06 -13.56
CA GLU A 242 5.04 14.27 -13.11
C GLU A 242 4.48 15.53 -13.79
N ASN A 243 3.86 15.38 -14.96
CA ASN A 243 3.33 16.48 -15.75
C ASN A 243 1.86 16.78 -15.42
N SER A 244 1.59 17.98 -14.88
CA SER A 244 0.28 18.46 -14.47
C SER A 244 -0.78 18.47 -15.61
N VAL A 245 -0.37 18.72 -16.85
CA VAL A 245 -1.27 18.73 -18.01
C VAL A 245 -1.78 17.33 -18.33
N PHE A 246 -0.88 16.33 -18.33
CA PHE A 246 -1.28 14.93 -18.53
C PHE A 246 -2.18 14.42 -17.38
N ARG A 247 -1.88 14.79 -16.13
CA ARG A 247 -2.75 14.50 -14.97
C ARG A 247 -4.15 15.03 -15.20
N PHE A 248 -4.28 16.26 -15.67
CA PHE A 248 -5.57 16.88 -15.95
C PHE A 248 -6.33 16.15 -17.06
N ILE A 249 -5.68 15.84 -18.21
CA ILE A 249 -6.33 15.16 -19.33
C ILE A 249 -6.82 13.77 -18.92
N VAL A 250 -5.97 12.97 -18.28
CA VAL A 250 -6.33 11.62 -17.84
C VAL A 250 -7.38 11.69 -16.73
N GLY A 251 -7.28 12.65 -15.82
CA GLY A 251 -8.29 12.93 -14.81
C GLY A 251 -9.65 13.21 -15.44
N VAL A 252 -9.72 14.09 -16.43
CA VAL A 252 -10.96 14.40 -17.16
C VAL A 252 -11.55 13.17 -17.83
N ILE A 253 -10.75 12.34 -18.49
CA ILE A 253 -11.20 11.10 -19.13
C ILE A 253 -11.77 10.13 -18.07
N ILE A 254 -11.06 9.93 -16.96
CA ILE A 254 -11.46 9.01 -15.89
C ILE A 254 -12.69 9.53 -15.14
N PHE A 255 -12.78 10.85 -14.90
CA PHE A 255 -13.95 11.46 -14.25
C PHE A 255 -15.19 11.47 -15.16
N SER A 256 -15.02 11.69 -16.46
CA SER A 256 -16.15 11.67 -17.39
C SER A 256 -16.68 10.26 -17.66
N ALA A 257 -15.83 9.24 -17.58
CA ALA A 257 -16.23 7.84 -17.83
C ALA A 257 -17.37 7.35 -16.91
N PRO A 258 -17.37 7.54 -15.58
CA PRO A 258 -18.49 7.20 -14.70
C PRO A 258 -19.78 7.92 -15.09
N PHE A 259 -19.71 9.22 -15.41
CA PHE A 259 -20.89 10.00 -15.82
C PHE A 259 -21.44 9.54 -17.17
N MET A 260 -20.57 9.29 -18.15
CA MET A 260 -20.99 8.76 -19.44
C MET A 260 -21.60 7.37 -19.31
N ILE A 261 -21.07 6.52 -18.44
CA ILE A 261 -21.63 5.20 -18.14
C ILE A 261 -23.02 5.34 -17.48
N LEU A 262 -23.20 6.29 -16.55
CA LEU A 262 -24.51 6.56 -15.93
C LEU A 262 -25.58 6.95 -16.95
N LEU A 263 -25.20 7.76 -17.93
CA LEU A 263 -26.10 8.20 -18.99
C LEU A 263 -26.34 7.10 -20.05
N TRP A 264 -25.43 6.10 -20.11
CA TRP A 264 -25.50 5.03 -21.10
C TRP A 264 -26.24 3.82 -20.54
N ASN A 265 -27.45 3.61 -21.00
CA ASN A 265 -28.22 2.40 -20.66
C ASN A 265 -28.04 1.33 -21.76
N ASP A 266 -27.09 0.41 -21.57
CA ASP A 266 -26.94 -0.75 -22.45
C ASP A 266 -28.05 -1.77 -22.12
N LYS A 267 -29.17 -1.68 -22.84
CA LYS A 267 -30.35 -2.57 -22.66
C LYS A 267 -29.93 -4.06 -22.75
N LYS A 268 -29.01 -4.43 -23.66
CA LYS A 268 -28.55 -5.82 -23.83
C LYS A 268 -27.76 -6.34 -22.64
N LEU A 269 -26.96 -5.48 -21.99
CA LEU A 269 -26.27 -5.86 -20.76
C LEU A 269 -27.23 -5.90 -19.59
N SER A 270 -28.14 -4.94 -19.49
CA SER A 270 -29.17 -4.91 -18.44
C SER A 270 -30.08 -6.15 -18.50
N GLU A 271 -30.42 -6.64 -19.68
CA GLU A 271 -31.28 -7.84 -19.85
C GLU A 271 -30.59 -9.13 -19.34
N LYS A 272 -29.26 -9.19 -19.35
CA LYS A 272 -28.48 -10.31 -18.84
C LYS A 272 -28.27 -10.29 -17.32
N MET A 273 -28.56 -9.17 -16.68
CA MET A 273 -28.42 -9.01 -15.24
C MET A 273 -29.66 -9.54 -14.51
N PRO A 274 -29.50 -10.05 -13.28
CA PRO A 274 -30.64 -10.36 -12.41
C PRO A 274 -31.56 -9.16 -12.30
N ALA A 275 -32.88 -9.37 -12.46
CA ALA A 275 -33.89 -8.31 -12.43
C ALA A 275 -33.73 -7.18 -13.46
N LYS A 276 -32.97 -7.40 -14.54
CA LYS A 276 -32.65 -6.35 -15.52
C LYS A 276 -32.04 -5.08 -14.88
N ILE A 277 -31.30 -5.27 -13.80
CA ILE A 277 -30.61 -4.17 -13.12
C ILE A 277 -29.52 -3.62 -14.03
N ASN A 278 -29.44 -2.29 -14.16
CA ASN A 278 -28.35 -1.67 -14.86
C ASN A 278 -27.01 -1.97 -14.13
N PRO A 279 -26.03 -2.63 -14.80
CA PRO A 279 -24.76 -3.01 -14.19
C PRO A 279 -23.94 -1.82 -13.68
N ASN A 280 -24.25 -0.61 -14.15
CA ASN A 280 -23.59 0.62 -13.71
C ASN A 280 -23.71 0.83 -12.20
N TRP A 281 -24.84 0.44 -11.59
CA TRP A 281 -25.01 0.52 -10.15
C TRP A 281 -24.01 -0.33 -9.38
N PHE A 282 -23.68 -1.53 -9.88
CA PHE A 282 -22.69 -2.39 -9.25
C PHE A 282 -21.28 -1.79 -9.34
N LEU A 283 -20.93 -1.19 -10.48
CA LEU A 283 -19.62 -0.57 -10.66
C LEU A 283 -19.45 0.68 -9.80
N LEU A 284 -20.45 1.55 -9.79
CA LEU A 284 -20.43 2.79 -9.03
C LEU A 284 -20.39 2.55 -7.52
N THR A 285 -21.20 1.63 -7.01
CA THR A 285 -21.19 1.28 -5.60
C THR A 285 -19.92 0.54 -5.17
N TRP A 286 -19.15 0.01 -6.12
CA TRP A 286 -17.83 -0.54 -5.82
C TRP A 286 -16.75 0.56 -5.74
N ALA A 287 -16.71 1.45 -6.72
CA ALA A 287 -15.63 2.44 -6.84
C ALA A 287 -15.85 3.72 -6.00
N LEU A 288 -17.09 4.23 -5.99
CA LEU A 288 -17.41 5.54 -5.44
C LEU A 288 -17.20 5.67 -3.92
N PRO A 289 -17.51 4.67 -3.07
CA PRO A 289 -17.30 4.81 -1.62
C PRO A 289 -15.86 5.10 -1.24
N ALA A 290 -14.89 4.45 -1.88
CA ALA A 290 -13.48 4.70 -1.63
C ALA A 290 -13.08 6.13 -2.03
N TYR A 291 -13.59 6.61 -3.15
CA TYR A 291 -13.41 7.99 -3.57
C TYR A 291 -13.97 8.98 -2.54
N LEU A 292 -15.22 8.79 -2.11
CA LEU A 292 -15.85 9.65 -1.11
C LEU A 292 -15.08 9.64 0.22
N VAL A 293 -14.67 8.45 0.69
CA VAL A 293 -13.84 8.33 1.91
C VAL A 293 -12.55 9.10 1.75
N SER A 294 -11.84 8.97 0.63
CA SER A 294 -10.60 9.69 0.37
C SER A 294 -10.80 11.22 0.40
N VAL A 295 -11.86 11.72 -0.24
CA VAL A 295 -12.19 13.15 -0.28
C VAL A 295 -12.53 13.67 1.13
N ILE A 296 -13.39 12.97 1.87
CA ILE A 296 -13.86 13.39 3.19
C ILE A 296 -12.71 13.33 4.22
N THR A 297 -11.97 12.24 4.22
CA THR A 297 -10.90 12.03 5.21
C THR A 297 -9.59 12.69 4.83
N ARG A 298 -9.42 13.08 3.56
CA ARG A 298 -8.16 13.55 2.96
C ARG A 298 -7.01 12.54 3.10
N ILE A 299 -7.33 11.27 3.32
CA ILE A 299 -6.36 10.19 3.39
C ILE A 299 -6.08 9.70 1.97
N ASN A 300 -4.87 9.94 1.48
CA ASN A 300 -4.45 9.57 0.12
C ASN A 300 -3.44 8.42 0.13
N PHE A 301 -3.66 7.42 0.97
CA PHE A 301 -2.85 6.20 0.92
C PHE A 301 -3.43 5.24 -0.11
N THR A 302 -2.89 5.27 -1.31
CA THR A 302 -3.26 4.42 -2.44
C THR A 302 -3.43 2.95 -2.05
N ARG A 303 -2.56 2.46 -1.17
CA ARG A 303 -2.52 1.08 -0.69
C ARG A 303 -3.81 0.62 0.00
N ILE A 304 -4.54 1.52 0.65
CA ILE A 304 -5.81 1.20 1.36
C ILE A 304 -6.94 0.94 0.36
N TYR A 305 -6.88 1.55 -0.83
CA TYR A 305 -7.96 1.57 -1.81
C TYR A 305 -7.81 0.54 -2.93
N LEU A 306 -6.84 -0.37 -2.87
CA LEU A 306 -6.52 -1.31 -3.96
C LEU A 306 -7.71 -2.15 -4.43
N ILE A 307 -8.59 -2.56 -3.51
CA ILE A 307 -9.82 -3.31 -3.85
C ILE A 307 -10.76 -2.43 -4.69
N ALA A 308 -10.92 -1.16 -4.31
CA ALA A 308 -11.80 -0.22 -5.01
C ALA A 308 -11.25 0.17 -6.39
N TYR A 309 -9.93 0.19 -6.56
CA TYR A 309 -9.32 0.42 -7.88
C TYR A 309 -9.75 -0.60 -8.92
N VAL A 310 -10.05 -1.84 -8.53
CA VAL A 310 -10.57 -2.83 -9.47
C VAL A 310 -11.94 -2.42 -10.01
N GLY A 311 -12.80 -1.80 -9.20
CA GLY A 311 -14.04 -1.18 -9.65
C GLY A 311 -13.79 -0.10 -10.71
N PHE A 312 -12.77 0.75 -10.53
CA PHE A 312 -12.38 1.74 -11.53
C PHE A 312 -11.82 1.10 -12.80
N TYR A 313 -11.00 0.04 -12.73
CA TYR A 313 -10.54 -0.67 -13.93
C TYR A 313 -11.71 -1.21 -14.73
N LEU A 314 -12.74 -1.74 -14.08
CA LEU A 314 -13.96 -2.20 -14.73
C LEU A 314 -14.75 -1.05 -15.37
N ILE A 315 -14.84 0.10 -14.72
CA ILE A 315 -15.50 1.31 -15.26
C ILE A 315 -14.78 1.77 -16.53
N VAL A 316 -13.46 1.89 -16.51
CA VAL A 316 -12.67 2.30 -17.67
C VAL A 316 -12.75 1.26 -18.78
N ALA A 317 -12.66 -0.02 -18.46
CA ALA A 317 -12.81 -1.11 -19.43
C ALA A 317 -14.20 -1.11 -20.09
N TYR A 318 -15.25 -0.82 -19.33
CA TYR A 318 -16.62 -0.71 -19.85
C TYR A 318 -16.79 0.53 -20.75
N PHE A 319 -16.25 1.67 -20.35
CA PHE A 319 -16.22 2.87 -21.17
C PHE A 319 -15.51 2.61 -22.51
N LEU A 320 -14.35 2.00 -22.51
CA LEU A 320 -13.65 1.62 -23.73
C LEU A 320 -14.45 0.63 -24.60
N TYR A 321 -15.13 -0.30 -23.97
CA TYR A 321 -16.00 -1.23 -24.70
C TYR A 321 -17.18 -0.52 -25.39
N ILE A 322 -17.77 0.50 -24.78
CA ILE A 322 -18.80 1.35 -25.38
C ILE A 322 -18.22 2.11 -26.57
N LEU A 323 -17.03 2.70 -26.41
CA LEU A 323 -16.34 3.39 -27.49
C LEU A 323 -16.00 2.45 -28.66
N PHE A 324 -15.53 1.24 -28.37
CA PHE A 324 -15.27 0.24 -29.40
C PHE A 324 -16.52 -0.09 -30.24
N LYS A 325 -17.69 -0.17 -29.61
CA LYS A 325 -18.95 -0.44 -30.31
C LYS A 325 -19.43 0.71 -31.18
N ASN A 326 -19.29 1.93 -30.71
CA ASN A 326 -19.95 3.09 -31.29
C ASN A 326 -18.98 4.03 -32.04
N LEU A 327 -17.74 4.14 -31.56
CA LEU A 327 -16.73 5.10 -32.02
C LEU A 327 -15.35 4.41 -32.13
N LYS A 328 -15.22 3.44 -33.06
CA LYS A 328 -14.02 2.61 -33.17
C LYS A 328 -12.70 3.39 -33.28
N LYS A 329 -12.68 4.50 -34.03
CA LYS A 329 -11.48 5.34 -34.16
C LYS A 329 -11.09 5.96 -32.82
N THR A 330 -12.04 6.54 -32.09
CA THR A 330 -11.84 7.14 -30.76
C THR A 330 -11.39 6.08 -29.75
N PHE A 331 -11.95 4.87 -29.80
CA PHE A 331 -11.49 3.75 -28.96
C PHE A 331 -9.99 3.49 -29.17
N TRP A 332 -9.55 3.33 -30.42
CA TRP A 332 -8.15 3.02 -30.68
C TRP A 332 -7.21 4.14 -30.23
N ILE A 333 -7.59 5.41 -30.44
CA ILE A 333 -6.81 6.56 -29.98
C ILE A 333 -6.66 6.52 -28.47
N ILE A 334 -7.76 6.44 -27.72
CA ILE A 334 -7.73 6.45 -26.26
C ILE A 334 -7.02 5.21 -25.71
N PHE A 335 -7.29 4.02 -26.28
CA PHE A 335 -6.67 2.78 -25.84
C PHE A 335 -5.15 2.82 -26.03
N ILE A 336 -4.66 3.25 -27.21
CA ILE A 336 -3.22 3.38 -27.48
C ILE A 336 -2.58 4.40 -26.52
N ILE A 337 -3.21 5.54 -26.27
CA ILE A 337 -2.74 6.54 -25.32
C ILE A 337 -2.61 5.92 -23.93
N LEU A 338 -3.63 5.23 -23.43
CA LEU A 338 -3.60 4.60 -22.10
C LEU A 338 -2.51 3.53 -21.98
N ILE A 339 -2.34 2.69 -23.01
CA ILE A 339 -1.29 1.67 -23.06
C ILE A 339 0.10 2.31 -23.15
N ALA A 340 0.29 3.33 -23.99
CA ALA A 340 1.56 4.03 -24.12
C ALA A 340 1.99 4.71 -22.81
N ILE A 341 1.06 5.37 -22.16
CA ILE A 341 1.29 6.02 -20.87
C ILE A 341 1.61 4.98 -19.79
N SER A 342 0.83 3.88 -19.70
CA SER A 342 1.12 2.80 -18.75
C SER A 342 2.48 2.16 -19.02
N GLY A 343 2.80 1.90 -20.31
CA GLY A 343 4.08 1.35 -20.72
C GLY A 343 5.25 2.26 -20.39
N TRP A 344 5.14 3.56 -20.67
CA TRP A 344 6.16 4.56 -20.30
C TRP A 344 6.42 4.57 -18.79
N ASN A 345 5.36 4.59 -17.99
CA ASN A 345 5.45 4.58 -16.54
C ASN A 345 6.14 3.31 -16.02
N LEU A 346 5.79 2.15 -16.58
CA LEU A 346 6.42 0.88 -16.22
C LEU A 346 7.90 0.84 -16.60
N ILE A 347 8.28 1.31 -17.80
CA ILE A 347 9.68 1.37 -18.24
C ILE A 347 10.49 2.29 -17.33
N LYS A 348 9.92 3.43 -16.93
CA LYS A 348 10.61 4.40 -16.09
C LYS A 348 10.77 3.92 -14.64
N ASN A 349 9.73 3.30 -14.04
CA ASN A 349 9.66 3.12 -12.60
C ASN A 349 9.88 1.67 -12.13
N VAL A 350 9.53 0.65 -12.92
CA VAL A 350 9.69 -0.75 -12.48
C VAL A 350 11.15 -1.20 -12.39
N PRO A 351 12.07 -0.76 -13.28
CA PRO A 351 13.48 -1.13 -13.17
C PRO A 351 14.25 -0.38 -12.07
N GLN A 352 13.64 0.62 -11.43
CA GLN A 352 14.34 1.38 -10.38
C GLN A 352 14.42 0.58 -9.08
N SER A 353 15.60 0.56 -8.48
CA SER A 353 15.77 0.08 -7.11
C SER A 353 15.13 1.07 -6.14
N PHE A 354 14.21 0.58 -5.28
CA PHE A 354 13.57 1.40 -4.27
C PHE A 354 14.44 1.64 -3.06
N SER A 355 15.30 0.67 -2.71
CA SER A 355 16.21 0.75 -1.57
C SER A 355 17.56 0.16 -1.93
N ALA A 356 18.64 0.72 -1.39
CA ALA A 356 19.99 0.34 -1.74
C ALA A 356 20.93 0.38 -0.53
N TRP A 357 20.51 -0.21 0.59
CA TRP A 357 21.33 -0.30 1.81
C TRP A 357 22.64 -1.08 1.59
N ASN A 358 22.64 -2.10 0.72
CA ASN A 358 23.85 -2.82 0.33
C ASN A 358 24.89 -1.89 -0.31
N LYS A 359 24.49 -1.04 -1.27
CA LYS A 359 25.42 -0.06 -1.88
C LYS A 359 25.92 0.97 -0.88
N THR A 360 25.07 1.35 0.07
CA THR A 360 25.45 2.24 1.16
C THR A 360 26.45 1.59 2.09
N ASN A 361 26.26 0.31 2.45
CA ASN A 361 27.23 -0.45 3.21
C ASN A 361 28.58 -0.55 2.48
N ASP A 362 28.58 -0.95 1.20
CA ASP A 362 29.80 -1.09 0.40
C ASP A 362 30.56 0.24 0.33
N TRP A 363 29.84 1.35 0.17
CA TRP A 363 30.44 2.68 0.18
C TRP A 363 31.00 3.07 1.56
N LEU A 364 30.28 2.79 2.65
CA LEU A 364 30.74 3.03 4.02
C LEU A 364 32.02 2.25 4.30
N MET A 365 32.05 0.95 3.99
CA MET A 365 33.19 0.10 4.15
C MET A 365 34.48 0.61 3.44
N ALA A 366 34.29 1.29 2.30
CA ALA A 366 35.40 1.87 1.53
C ALA A 366 35.84 3.24 2.05
N ASN A 367 35.00 3.96 2.81
CA ASN A 367 35.22 5.37 3.18
C ASN A 367 35.25 5.62 4.68
N GLU A 368 34.84 4.66 5.53
CA GLU A 368 34.93 4.80 6.99
C GLU A 368 36.37 4.78 7.46
N LYS A 369 36.68 5.51 8.52
CA LYS A 369 37.96 5.59 9.15
C LYS A 369 37.89 5.16 10.63
N PRO A 370 38.99 4.65 11.21
CA PRO A 370 39.03 4.42 12.65
C PRO A 370 38.69 5.70 13.42
N GLY A 371 37.78 5.60 14.37
CA GLY A 371 37.31 6.76 15.16
C GLY A 371 36.10 7.49 14.57
N ASP A 372 35.53 7.03 13.47
CA ASP A 372 34.26 7.57 12.96
C ASP A 372 33.08 7.22 13.88
N LYS A 373 32.11 8.13 13.98
CA LYS A 373 30.81 7.90 14.57
C LYS A 373 29.73 7.95 13.50
N ILE A 374 28.91 6.90 13.41
CA ILE A 374 27.75 6.87 12.52
C ILE A 374 26.49 7.25 13.30
N ILE A 375 25.79 8.27 12.81
CA ILE A 375 24.54 8.76 13.36
C ILE A 375 23.42 8.44 12.38
N ILE A 376 22.46 7.64 12.83
CA ILE A 376 21.33 7.22 12.00
C ILE A 376 20.13 8.10 12.34
N TYR A 377 19.77 8.98 11.42
CA TYR A 377 18.61 9.84 11.56
C TYR A 377 17.35 9.12 11.07
N ARG A 378 16.33 9.24 11.85
CA ARG A 378 15.24 8.32 12.19
C ARG A 378 15.83 7.07 12.83
N TYR A 379 15.85 7.08 14.14
CA TYR A 379 16.37 5.96 14.93
C TYR A 379 15.84 4.59 14.47
N ALA A 380 14.62 4.55 13.96
CA ALA A 380 14.00 3.33 13.46
C ALA A 380 14.72 2.72 12.23
N ASN A 381 15.46 3.54 11.44
CA ASN A 381 16.27 3.05 10.33
C ASN A 381 17.53 2.30 10.81
N GLN A 382 17.83 2.36 12.11
CA GLN A 382 18.88 1.53 12.71
C GLN A 382 18.61 0.05 12.48
N LEU A 383 17.35 -0.39 12.47
CA LEU A 383 16.99 -1.77 12.17
C LEU A 383 17.41 -2.22 10.77
N GLN A 384 17.26 -1.34 9.77
CA GLN A 384 17.74 -1.60 8.41
C GLN A 384 19.26 -1.52 8.35
N PHE A 385 19.86 -0.52 8.98
CA PHE A 385 21.29 -0.35 9.05
C PHE A 385 21.97 -1.61 9.62
N GLU A 386 21.54 -2.11 10.76
CA GLU A 386 22.10 -3.31 11.41
C GLU A 386 21.97 -4.59 10.56
N ASN A 387 20.96 -4.66 9.69
CA ASN A 387 20.79 -5.81 8.80
C ASN A 387 21.82 -5.85 7.65
N TYR A 388 22.37 -4.70 7.26
CA TYR A 388 23.26 -4.60 6.10
C TYR A 388 24.67 -4.16 6.45
N TYR A 389 24.85 -3.39 7.52
CA TYR A 389 26.16 -2.86 7.88
C TYR A 389 27.07 -3.93 8.47
N THR A 390 28.29 -4.01 7.93
CA THR A 390 29.32 -4.96 8.34
C THR A 390 30.65 -4.28 8.74
N GLY A 391 30.63 -2.95 8.85
CA GLY A 391 31.79 -2.14 9.23
C GLY A 391 32.13 -2.19 10.71
N ARG A 392 33.03 -1.32 11.13
CA ARG A 392 33.61 -1.30 12.49
C ARG A 392 33.36 0.01 13.23
N SER A 393 32.81 1.01 12.58
CA SER A 393 32.51 2.31 13.20
C SER A 393 31.44 2.18 14.26
N ASP A 394 31.56 2.95 15.33
CA ASP A 394 30.52 3.07 16.34
C ASP A 394 29.28 3.75 15.75
N TYR A 395 28.10 3.27 16.09
CA TYR A 395 26.85 3.80 15.52
C TYR A 395 25.72 3.90 16.55
N GLU A 396 24.81 4.84 16.32
CA GLU A 396 23.57 4.93 17.07
C GLU A 396 22.46 5.60 16.27
N GLY A 397 21.22 5.20 16.52
CA GLY A 397 20.03 5.91 16.07
C GLY A 397 19.73 7.11 16.96
N VAL A 398 19.46 8.28 16.39
CA VAL A 398 19.15 9.50 17.15
C VAL A 398 17.86 9.34 17.93
N TYR A 399 17.96 9.13 19.24
CA TYR A 399 16.84 8.97 20.15
C TYR A 399 17.04 9.81 21.40
N PRO A 400 16.57 11.07 21.44
CA PRO A 400 16.85 12.02 22.53
C PRO A 400 16.06 11.80 23.81
N ILE A 401 15.41 10.63 23.96
CA ILE A 401 14.66 10.26 25.16
C ILE A 401 15.47 9.25 25.96
N ASP A 402 15.80 9.59 27.20
CA ASP A 402 16.47 8.68 28.11
C ASP A 402 15.45 7.70 28.70
N ASP A 403 15.31 6.55 28.05
CA ASP A 403 14.52 5.43 28.50
C ASP A 403 15.32 4.12 28.45
N LYS A 404 14.93 3.12 29.24
CA LYS A 404 15.60 1.81 29.27
C LYS A 404 15.04 0.84 28.22
N LYS A 405 14.39 1.34 27.14
CA LYS A 405 13.72 0.52 26.15
C LYS A 405 14.68 0.05 25.06
N THR A 406 14.42 -1.15 24.52
CA THR A 406 15.13 -1.66 23.36
C THR A 406 14.72 -0.91 22.09
N LEU A 407 15.51 -1.03 21.02
CA LEU A 407 15.19 -0.45 19.71
C LEU A 407 13.81 -0.88 19.23
N GLU A 408 13.49 -2.18 19.35
CA GLU A 408 12.18 -2.72 18.95
C GLU A 408 11.03 -2.11 19.74
N GLN A 409 11.17 -1.98 21.05
CA GLN A 409 10.14 -1.36 21.89
C GLN A 409 9.91 0.10 21.49
N ARG A 410 10.98 0.84 21.25
CA ARG A 410 10.91 2.23 20.77
C ARG A 410 10.20 2.35 19.42
N ILE A 411 10.53 1.47 18.46
CA ILE A 411 9.92 1.44 17.12
C ILE A 411 8.40 1.20 17.23
N VAL A 412 7.98 0.23 18.03
CA VAL A 412 6.58 -0.16 18.14
C VAL A 412 5.76 0.91 18.89
N GLU A 413 6.26 1.46 19.98
CA GLU A 413 5.54 2.43 20.79
C GLU A 413 5.46 3.82 20.15
N ASN A 414 6.54 4.28 19.52
CA ASN A 414 6.62 5.60 18.94
C ASN A 414 6.26 5.62 17.45
N ASN A 415 5.98 4.45 16.86
CA ASN A 415 5.57 4.32 15.47
C ASN A 415 6.49 5.14 14.53
N TRP A 416 7.83 5.03 14.72
CA TRP A 416 8.88 5.72 13.96
C TRP A 416 8.68 7.23 13.79
N GLN A 417 7.92 7.85 14.69
CA GLN A 417 7.71 9.31 14.66
C GLN A 417 9.02 10.05 14.86
N HIS A 418 9.09 11.22 14.29
CA HIS A 418 10.19 12.14 14.51
C HIS A 418 10.12 12.67 15.95
N ILE A 419 11.05 12.19 16.76
CA ILE A 419 11.16 12.59 18.17
C ILE A 419 12.19 13.70 18.38
N VAL A 420 12.92 14.08 17.33
CA VAL A 420 13.89 15.17 17.35
C VAL A 420 13.19 16.48 17.08
N THR A 421 13.33 17.42 18.00
CA THR A 421 12.77 18.78 17.94
C THR A 421 13.88 19.80 18.25
N GLU A 422 13.60 21.07 18.03
CA GLU A 422 14.54 22.15 18.42
C GLU A 422 14.84 22.17 19.93
N GLU A 423 13.90 21.68 20.76
CA GLU A 423 14.07 21.65 22.21
C GLU A 423 15.00 20.54 22.69
N ASN A 424 15.07 19.39 21.96
CA ASN A 424 15.83 18.22 22.38
C ASN A 424 17.04 17.93 21.48
N ILE A 425 17.32 18.75 20.46
CA ILE A 425 18.40 18.54 19.49
C ILE A 425 19.79 18.53 20.14
N ASN A 426 19.95 19.20 21.29
CA ASN A 426 21.20 19.23 22.03
C ASN A 426 21.66 17.85 22.52
N TYR A 427 20.81 16.82 22.43
CA TYR A 427 21.23 15.43 22.56
C TYR A 427 22.46 15.09 21.67
N LEU A 428 22.55 15.71 20.50
CA LEU A 428 23.67 15.51 19.58
C LEU A 428 25.01 15.93 20.18
N GLU A 429 25.09 16.87 21.13
CA GLU A 429 26.34 17.23 21.80
C GLU A 429 26.98 15.98 22.42
N LYS A 430 26.19 15.21 23.16
CA LYS A 430 26.65 13.96 23.78
C LYS A 430 26.95 12.87 22.76
N ALA A 431 26.17 12.79 21.68
CA ALA A 431 26.35 11.79 20.64
C ALA A 431 27.58 12.04 19.76
N THR A 432 28.05 13.29 19.69
CA THR A 432 29.19 13.74 18.87
C THR A 432 30.45 14.05 19.69
N ASP A 433 30.33 14.00 21.01
CA ASP A 433 31.46 14.28 21.91
C ASP A 433 32.61 13.29 21.67
N ASN A 434 33.86 13.78 21.64
CA ASN A 434 35.05 13.03 21.40
C ASN A 434 35.24 12.42 19.99
N TYR A 435 34.50 12.87 19.00
CA TYR A 435 34.66 12.47 17.61
C TYR A 435 35.06 13.64 16.72
N ASP A 436 36.09 13.44 15.86
CA ASP A 436 36.54 14.44 14.89
C ASP A 436 35.82 14.30 13.55
N ARG A 437 35.17 13.16 13.31
CA ARG A 437 34.46 12.87 12.08
C ARG A 437 33.17 12.10 12.34
N ILE A 438 32.05 12.60 11.74
CA ILE A 438 30.73 12.05 11.91
C ILE A 438 30.14 11.72 10.56
N ILE A 439 29.50 10.56 10.48
CA ILE A 439 28.77 10.09 9.31
C ILE A 439 27.28 10.09 9.63
N VAL A 440 26.52 10.98 9.02
CA VAL A 440 25.06 11.03 9.18
C VAL A 440 24.38 10.26 8.06
N ILE A 441 23.58 9.25 8.43
CA ILE A 441 22.79 8.45 7.49
C ILE A 441 21.31 8.79 7.69
N HIS A 442 20.65 9.12 6.60
CA HIS A 442 19.19 9.33 6.62
C HIS A 442 18.54 8.78 5.34
N GLU A 443 17.39 8.12 5.44
CA GLU A 443 16.57 7.86 4.27
C GLU A 443 16.12 9.18 3.65
N THR A 444 16.10 9.23 2.33
CA THR A 444 15.56 10.37 1.59
C THR A 444 14.04 10.25 1.61
N PRO A 445 13.31 10.98 2.43
CA PRO A 445 11.86 11.00 2.30
C PRO A 445 11.47 11.76 1.03
N PRO A 446 10.33 11.46 0.40
CA PRO A 446 9.69 12.42 -0.48
C PRO A 446 9.44 13.71 0.32
N PRO A 447 9.44 14.86 -0.28
CA PRO A 447 9.96 16.18 0.01
C PRO A 447 9.64 16.79 1.39
N ASP A 448 10.03 16.14 2.47
CA ASP A 448 10.01 16.75 3.80
C ASP A 448 11.32 17.51 4.05
N ILE A 449 11.37 18.66 3.45
CA ILE A 449 12.46 19.65 3.53
C ILE A 449 12.77 20.04 5.00
N TYR A 450 11.81 19.94 5.90
CA TYR A 450 11.91 20.42 7.28
C TYR A 450 12.86 19.57 8.17
N TRP A 451 12.82 18.25 8.06
CA TRP A 451 13.59 17.35 8.93
C TRP A 451 15.06 17.24 8.55
N LYS A 452 15.36 17.49 7.29
CA LYS A 452 16.72 17.54 6.78
C LYS A 452 17.52 18.71 7.36
N SER A 453 16.79 19.78 7.73
CA SER A 453 17.39 21.01 8.19
C SER A 453 17.83 20.98 9.66
N ILE A 454 17.14 20.28 10.56
CA ILE A 454 17.44 20.35 12.00
C ILE A 454 18.80 19.77 12.36
N ILE A 455 19.09 18.50 11.99
CA ILE A 455 20.39 17.86 12.32
C ILE A 455 21.53 18.54 11.56
N HIS A 456 21.37 18.76 10.27
CA HIS A 456 22.39 19.43 9.46
C HIS A 456 22.64 20.86 9.94
N TYR A 457 21.59 21.63 10.23
CA TYR A 457 21.69 22.97 10.78
C TYR A 457 22.38 22.98 12.14
N TRP A 458 22.04 22.02 13.03
CA TRP A 458 22.67 21.93 14.34
C TRP A 458 24.17 21.62 14.21
N LEU A 459 24.55 20.66 13.36
CA LEU A 459 25.96 20.29 13.11
C LEU A 459 26.75 21.49 12.58
N GLU A 460 26.25 22.15 11.56
CA GLU A 460 26.89 23.34 10.97
C GLU A 460 27.05 24.47 12.01
N LYS A 461 26.01 24.74 12.82
CA LYS A 461 26.06 25.75 13.88
C LYS A 461 27.08 25.43 14.97
N ASN A 462 27.35 24.16 15.21
CA ASN A 462 28.32 23.69 16.20
C ASN A 462 29.71 23.38 15.61
N GLY A 463 30.07 23.97 14.48
CA GLY A 463 31.41 23.94 13.92
C GLY A 463 31.74 22.72 13.04
N TRP A 464 30.70 21.95 12.65
CA TRP A 464 30.86 20.82 11.76
C TRP A 464 30.71 21.23 10.30
N SER A 465 31.65 20.85 9.45
CA SER A 465 31.64 21.13 8.01
C SER A 465 31.40 19.86 7.21
N VAL A 466 30.54 19.95 6.18
CA VAL A 466 30.31 18.84 5.24
C VAL A 466 31.55 18.62 4.39
N ILE A 467 32.12 17.43 4.41
CA ILE A 467 33.25 17.05 3.55
C ILE A 467 32.89 16.15 2.40
N GLU A 468 31.83 15.34 2.54
CA GLU A 468 31.41 14.44 1.48
C GLU A 468 29.91 14.12 1.59
N VAL A 469 29.26 13.90 0.42
CA VAL A 469 27.87 13.48 0.33
C VAL A 469 27.78 12.33 -0.66
N TYR A 470 27.25 11.19 -0.20
CA TYR A 470 26.96 10.04 -1.04
C TYR A 470 25.45 9.75 -1.07
N GLN A 471 24.95 9.49 -2.26
CA GLN A 471 23.56 9.04 -2.46
C GLN A 471 23.57 7.88 -3.46
N PRO A 472 23.24 6.65 -3.02
CA PRO A 472 23.02 5.55 -3.95
C PRO A 472 21.86 5.88 -4.87
N GLY A 473 21.98 5.51 -6.15
CA GLY A 473 20.96 5.80 -7.17
C GLY A 473 19.67 4.99 -6.97
N SER A 474 19.00 5.16 -5.83
CA SER A 474 17.74 4.51 -5.48
C SER A 474 16.69 5.55 -5.07
N PHE A 475 15.42 5.23 -5.27
CA PHE A 475 14.32 6.18 -5.02
C PHE A 475 14.15 6.53 -3.53
N LEU A 476 14.30 5.55 -2.64
CA LEU A 476 14.18 5.69 -1.17
C LEU A 476 15.47 5.25 -0.47
N GLY A 477 16.61 5.27 -1.16
CA GLY A 477 17.87 4.84 -0.57
C GLY A 477 18.39 5.82 0.47
N PRO A 478 19.18 5.30 1.44
CA PRO A 478 19.78 6.14 2.45
C PRO A 478 20.81 7.10 1.82
N LYS A 479 20.74 8.34 2.23
CA LYS A 479 21.77 9.36 1.94
C LYS A 479 22.79 9.38 3.06
N VAL A 480 24.05 9.46 2.72
CA VAL A 480 25.16 9.57 3.66
C VAL A 480 25.81 10.94 3.54
N VAL A 481 26.02 11.61 4.65
CA VAL A 481 26.72 12.90 4.71
C VAL A 481 27.83 12.79 5.74
N ILE A 482 29.06 13.05 5.33
CA ILE A 482 30.22 13.05 6.22
C ILE A 482 30.53 14.49 6.66
N TYR A 483 30.70 14.65 7.96
CA TYR A 483 31.09 15.87 8.63
C TYR A 483 32.46 15.73 9.29
N SER A 484 33.23 16.84 9.35
CA SER A 484 34.43 16.96 10.16
C SER A 484 34.34 18.24 10.97
N GLN A 485 34.92 18.25 12.17
CA GLN A 485 35.19 19.49 12.91
C GLN A 485 36.30 20.26 12.20
N ASN A 486 36.12 21.58 12.14
CA ASN A 486 37.11 22.51 11.59
C ASN A 486 38.28 22.69 12.56
#